data_dfd6bf57bf57fe9861b960b6497112e0
#
_entry.id   dfd6bf57bf57fe9861b960b6497112e0
#
_cell.length_a   1.000
_cell.length_b   1.000
_cell.length_c   1.000
_cell.angle_alpha   90.00
_cell.angle_beta   90.00
_cell.angle_gamma   90.00
#
_symmetry.space_group_name_H-M   'P 1'
#
loop_
_entity.id
_entity.type
_entity.pdbx_description
1 polymer ?
#
loop_
_entity_poly.entity_id
_entity_poly.type
_entity_poly.pdbx_seq_one_letter_code
_entity_poly.pdbx_strand_id
1 'polypeptide(L)'
;MTEGEQQIILPERAVRYLKIFSDKECEISDVKFKAKIWPVDFLMSFECNDERMNNIWNASVASLHTSTHGFYLDGIKRDYLPWSMDAVLSTFAGDYLFGDEQVSRNSLSVAMLPLNPQKTDLGIPDYPLHALIGFNHYYQRYGDFNTILSYRDRIEQLLKLYETLQDERGFISANVGVSWGFVPGWATRRGPDKKGTPTYAQIMLYYNYKIGTDFSEKWGDRKSAKHYRMKAEALKKSIIKHFWNEEQGLFINGYTKDGKLDTVISHHAQYWAILADIFPKERYDHLFEVLPTIPYYHDYVSYEKGYEFLAYSKAGKVREMWDFLFTVFGDWLAQGHTRFPENFSYKKPKDEQLVFYKRPYGLSLCHGANGVPGVVAVLNGIAGFSQSPTKSNHYIIRPELMDLKWANIEFPVKEGKIKLKLSK
;
A
#
# COMPACT_ATOMS: atom_id res chain seq x y z
N MET A 1 -1.75 38.57 -29.16
CA MET A 1 -1.53 37.47 -30.14
C MET A 1 -1.42 38.09 -31.52
N THR A 2 -0.48 37.63 -32.31
CA THR A 2 -0.33 38.04 -33.73
C THR A 2 -1.43 37.45 -34.54
N GLU A 3 -1.94 38.18 -35.59
CA GLU A 3 -2.89 37.66 -36.56
C GLU A 3 -2.24 36.54 -37.37
N GLY A 4 -2.99 35.47 -37.63
CA GLY A 4 -2.56 34.36 -38.46
C GLY A 4 -2.69 32.99 -37.75
N GLU A 5 -2.35 31.94 -38.45
CA GLU A 5 -2.36 30.58 -37.94
C GLU A 5 -1.27 30.39 -36.85
N GLN A 6 -1.66 29.86 -35.74
CA GLN A 6 -0.75 29.63 -34.59
C GLN A 6 -0.91 28.21 -34.08
N GLN A 7 0.23 27.58 -33.78
CA GLN A 7 0.29 26.31 -33.07
C GLN A 7 0.66 26.55 -31.62
N ILE A 8 -0.20 26.11 -30.70
CA ILE A 8 0.04 26.20 -29.26
C ILE A 8 0.33 24.79 -28.73
N ILE A 9 1.54 24.56 -28.24
CA ILE A 9 1.92 23.32 -27.59
C ILE A 9 1.88 23.55 -26.08
N LEU A 10 0.98 22.84 -25.39
CA LEU A 10 0.89 22.88 -23.93
C LEU A 10 1.92 21.93 -23.32
N PRO A 11 2.54 22.32 -22.19
CA PRO A 11 3.42 21.41 -21.47
C PRO A 11 2.62 20.21 -20.93
N GLU A 12 3.33 19.13 -20.63
CA GLU A 12 2.74 17.92 -20.02
C GLU A 12 1.95 18.27 -18.74
N ARG A 13 0.72 17.82 -18.66
CA ARG A 13 -0.21 18.05 -17.55
C ARG A 13 -1.11 16.84 -17.34
N ALA A 14 -1.40 16.54 -16.08
CA ALA A 14 -2.52 15.66 -15.74
C ALA A 14 -3.82 16.49 -15.82
N VAL A 15 -4.60 16.30 -16.87
CA VAL A 15 -5.85 17.03 -17.12
C VAL A 15 -7.00 16.08 -17.39
N ARG A 16 -8.20 16.48 -16.98
CA ARG A 16 -9.47 15.82 -17.34
C ARG A 16 -10.28 16.65 -18.33
N TYR A 17 -10.17 17.96 -18.21
CA TYR A 17 -10.89 18.91 -19.05
C TYR A 17 -9.93 19.99 -19.54
N LEU A 18 -10.10 20.42 -20.78
CA LEU A 18 -9.47 21.58 -21.35
C LEU A 18 -10.55 22.61 -21.68
N LYS A 19 -10.40 23.81 -21.15
CA LYS A 19 -11.28 24.94 -21.49
C LYS A 19 -10.45 26.02 -22.21
N ILE A 20 -10.88 26.39 -23.38
CA ILE A 20 -10.21 27.37 -24.22
C ILE A 20 -11.07 28.64 -24.22
N PHE A 21 -10.46 29.80 -24.03
CA PHE A 21 -11.08 31.11 -24.09
C PHE A 21 -10.36 31.96 -25.13
N SER A 22 -11.12 32.72 -25.88
CA SER A 22 -10.61 33.75 -26.75
C SER A 22 -11.38 35.06 -26.49
N ASP A 23 -10.68 36.18 -26.51
CA ASP A 23 -11.22 37.53 -26.43
C ASP A 23 -11.60 38.09 -27.78
N LYS A 24 -11.26 37.39 -28.85
CA LYS A 24 -11.57 37.72 -30.24
C LYS A 24 -12.17 36.52 -30.94
N GLU A 25 -12.85 36.80 -32.05
CA GLU A 25 -13.31 35.74 -32.95
C GLU A 25 -12.09 34.94 -33.45
N CYS A 26 -12.14 33.63 -33.27
CA CYS A 26 -11.11 32.72 -33.72
C CYS A 26 -11.70 31.36 -34.09
N GLU A 27 -11.06 30.69 -35.01
CA GLU A 27 -11.32 29.29 -35.33
C GLU A 27 -10.34 28.43 -34.57
N ILE A 28 -10.85 27.38 -33.94
CA ILE A 28 -10.01 26.38 -33.24
C ILE A 28 -10.10 25.09 -34.03
N SER A 29 -9.00 24.68 -34.60
CA SER A 29 -8.89 23.47 -35.41
C SER A 29 -7.79 22.55 -34.85
N ASP A 30 -7.81 21.29 -35.25
CA ASP A 30 -6.74 20.32 -35.03
C ASP A 30 -6.32 20.15 -33.57
N VAL A 31 -7.29 20.09 -32.65
CA VAL A 31 -7.01 19.83 -31.22
C VAL A 31 -6.57 18.38 -31.04
N LYS A 32 -5.31 18.16 -30.63
CA LYS A 32 -4.74 16.85 -30.42
C LYS A 32 -4.31 16.66 -28.98
N PHE A 33 -4.59 15.48 -28.44
CA PHE A 33 -4.08 15.04 -27.15
C PHE A 33 -3.09 13.90 -27.37
N LYS A 34 -1.87 14.05 -26.81
CA LYS A 34 -0.88 13.00 -26.79
C LYS A 34 -0.77 12.47 -25.37
N ALA A 35 -1.25 11.24 -25.15
CA ALA A 35 -1.09 10.57 -23.86
C ALA A 35 0.36 10.10 -23.70
N LYS A 36 0.95 10.36 -22.55
CA LYS A 36 2.20 9.72 -22.12
C LYS A 36 1.85 8.60 -21.17
N ILE A 37 2.11 7.38 -21.61
CA ILE A 37 1.85 6.16 -20.85
C ILE A 37 3.10 5.31 -20.82
N TRP A 38 3.29 4.54 -19.74
CA TRP A 38 4.29 3.49 -19.69
C TRP A 38 3.72 2.24 -20.37
N PRO A 39 4.42 1.65 -21.34
CA PRO A 39 3.93 0.47 -22.02
C PRO A 39 4.03 -0.74 -21.09
N VAL A 40 2.90 -1.37 -20.80
CA VAL A 40 2.81 -2.60 -20.01
C VAL A 40 1.86 -3.58 -20.68
N ASP A 41 2.10 -4.86 -20.52
CA ASP A 41 1.13 -5.90 -20.83
C ASP A 41 0.15 -6.06 -19.68
N PHE A 42 -1.13 -6.26 -19.99
CA PHE A 42 -2.14 -6.59 -18.98
C PHE A 42 -2.20 -8.10 -18.82
N LEU A 43 -1.58 -8.63 -17.76
CA LEU A 43 -1.47 -10.06 -17.49
C LEU A 43 -2.61 -10.60 -16.63
N MET A 44 -3.24 -9.74 -15.83
CA MET A 44 -4.39 -10.09 -15.02
C MET A 44 -5.65 -9.49 -15.61
N SER A 45 -6.72 -10.28 -15.64
CA SER A 45 -8.05 -9.84 -16.05
C SER A 45 -9.11 -10.28 -15.05
N PHE A 46 -10.18 -9.52 -14.99
CA PHE A 46 -11.36 -9.81 -14.18
C PHE A 46 -12.62 -9.32 -14.88
N GLU A 47 -13.65 -10.15 -14.84
CA GLU A 47 -14.99 -9.82 -15.29
C GLU A 47 -16.00 -10.60 -14.45
N CYS A 48 -17.12 -9.99 -14.11
CA CYS A 48 -18.20 -10.62 -13.38
C CYS A 48 -19.58 -10.09 -13.81
N ASN A 49 -20.65 -10.67 -13.25
CA ASN A 49 -22.01 -10.24 -13.54
C ASN A 49 -22.43 -8.91 -12.90
N ASP A 50 -21.61 -8.32 -12.05
CA ASP A 50 -21.93 -7.10 -11.33
C ASP A 50 -21.17 -5.92 -11.93
N GLU A 51 -21.89 -4.95 -12.49
CA GLU A 51 -21.32 -3.78 -13.14
C GLU A 51 -20.57 -2.87 -12.17
N ARG A 52 -21.04 -2.75 -10.93
CA ARG A 52 -20.39 -1.92 -9.91
C ARG A 52 -19.00 -2.47 -9.57
N MET A 53 -18.88 -3.81 -9.47
CA MET A 53 -17.58 -4.44 -9.24
C MET A 53 -16.65 -4.30 -10.45
N ASN A 54 -17.17 -4.48 -11.66
CA ASN A 54 -16.39 -4.25 -12.88
C ASN A 54 -15.89 -2.79 -12.97
N ASN A 55 -16.70 -1.82 -12.55
CA ASN A 55 -16.29 -0.40 -12.50
C ASN A 55 -15.20 -0.16 -11.43
N ILE A 56 -15.29 -0.78 -10.25
CA ILE A 56 -14.25 -0.70 -9.22
C ILE A 56 -12.93 -1.30 -9.74
N TRP A 57 -12.99 -2.47 -10.36
CA TRP A 57 -11.86 -3.12 -10.99
C TRP A 57 -11.19 -2.22 -12.03
N ASN A 58 -11.97 -1.71 -13.00
CA ASN A 58 -11.47 -0.87 -14.07
C ASN A 58 -10.83 0.43 -13.54
N ALA A 59 -11.43 1.06 -12.54
CA ALA A 59 -10.87 2.25 -11.91
C ALA A 59 -9.57 1.96 -11.14
N SER A 60 -9.48 0.78 -10.50
CA SER A 60 -8.29 0.31 -9.80
C SER A 60 -7.12 0.09 -10.75
N VAL A 61 -7.35 -0.70 -11.80
CA VAL A 61 -6.35 -0.95 -12.86
C VAL A 61 -5.89 0.35 -13.50
N ALA A 62 -6.85 1.22 -13.83
CA ALA A 62 -6.54 2.49 -14.46
C ALA A 62 -5.81 3.47 -13.54
N SER A 63 -6.05 3.46 -12.22
CA SER A 63 -5.30 4.27 -11.26
C SER A 63 -3.84 3.83 -11.17
N LEU A 64 -3.62 2.51 -11.07
CA LEU A 64 -2.27 1.93 -11.06
C LEU A 64 -1.53 2.19 -12.38
N HIS A 65 -2.15 1.90 -13.52
CA HIS A 65 -1.51 2.09 -14.84
C HIS A 65 -1.15 3.55 -15.09
N THR A 66 -2.06 4.48 -14.78
CA THR A 66 -1.80 5.91 -14.93
C THR A 66 -0.62 6.38 -14.08
N SER A 67 -0.38 5.75 -12.94
CA SER A 67 0.73 6.09 -12.02
C SER A 67 1.97 5.22 -12.24
N THR A 68 2.05 4.46 -13.34
CA THR A 68 3.23 3.65 -13.69
C THR A 68 4.06 4.37 -14.75
N HIS A 69 5.31 4.73 -14.43
CA HIS A 69 6.22 5.47 -15.30
C HIS A 69 7.69 5.01 -15.14
N GLY A 70 7.93 3.72 -15.31
CA GLY A 70 9.24 3.11 -15.03
C GLY A 70 9.46 2.85 -13.54
N PHE A 71 8.63 3.45 -12.70
CA PHE A 71 8.41 3.20 -11.27
C PHE A 71 6.91 3.21 -11.01
N TYR A 72 6.49 2.71 -9.87
CA TYR A 72 5.18 3.04 -9.32
C TYR A 72 5.26 4.38 -8.60
N LEU A 73 4.49 5.35 -9.08
CA LEU A 73 4.42 6.69 -8.52
C LEU A 73 3.24 6.81 -7.55
N ASP A 74 3.35 7.76 -6.60
CA ASP A 74 2.24 8.14 -5.73
C ASP A 74 1.04 8.64 -6.55
N GLY A 75 1.29 9.58 -7.46
CA GLY A 75 0.26 10.14 -8.34
C GLY A 75 0.84 11.04 -9.42
N ILE A 76 -0.01 11.35 -10.41
CA ILE A 76 0.40 12.07 -11.62
C ILE A 76 0.23 13.59 -11.56
N LYS A 77 -0.34 14.13 -10.49
CA LYS A 77 -0.69 15.55 -10.42
C LYS A 77 0.24 16.36 -9.52
N ARG A 78 0.46 15.91 -8.28
CA ARG A 78 1.14 16.73 -7.27
C ARG A 78 2.62 16.41 -7.16
N ASP A 79 2.97 15.30 -6.54
CA ASP A 79 4.35 14.99 -6.21
C ASP A 79 5.08 14.33 -7.38
N TYR A 80 4.42 13.41 -8.06
CA TYR A 80 4.99 12.67 -9.19
C TYR A 80 6.29 11.94 -8.80
N LEU A 81 6.27 11.33 -7.62
CA LEU A 81 7.43 10.69 -7.01
C LEU A 81 7.13 9.23 -6.61
N PRO A 82 8.12 8.34 -6.66
CA PRO A 82 8.01 6.99 -6.14
C PRO A 82 8.24 6.98 -4.63
N TRP A 83 7.33 7.57 -3.84
CA TRP A 83 7.38 7.47 -2.38
C TRP A 83 7.42 6.02 -1.95
N SER A 84 8.28 5.67 -0.97
CA SER A 84 8.59 4.27 -0.64
C SER A 84 7.35 3.44 -0.29
N MET A 85 6.47 3.96 0.56
CA MET A 85 5.24 3.25 0.94
C MET A 85 4.33 3.04 -0.27
N ASP A 86 4.13 4.08 -1.07
CA ASP A 86 3.24 4.08 -2.25
C ASP A 86 3.73 3.13 -3.33
N ALA A 87 5.01 3.23 -3.65
CA ALA A 87 5.65 2.41 -4.67
C ALA A 87 5.66 0.93 -4.26
N VAL A 88 6.05 0.64 -3.01
CA VAL A 88 6.05 -0.73 -2.49
C VAL A 88 4.65 -1.32 -2.44
N LEU A 89 3.67 -0.57 -1.94
CA LEU A 89 2.29 -1.05 -1.91
C LEU A 89 1.77 -1.34 -3.31
N SER A 90 2.11 -0.50 -4.28
CA SER A 90 1.70 -0.69 -5.69
C SER A 90 2.27 -1.97 -6.30
N THR A 91 3.42 -2.48 -5.83
CA THR A 91 3.96 -3.76 -6.33
C THR A 91 3.04 -4.94 -6.03
N PHE A 92 2.34 -4.94 -4.88
CA PHE A 92 1.43 -6.04 -4.50
C PHE A 92 0.28 -6.26 -5.50
N ALA A 93 -0.08 -5.24 -6.25
CA ALA A 93 -1.08 -5.34 -7.32
C ALA A 93 -0.43 -5.33 -8.71
N GLY A 94 0.50 -4.42 -8.95
CA GLY A 94 1.13 -4.21 -10.26
C GLY A 94 1.90 -5.42 -10.75
N ASP A 95 2.53 -6.19 -9.85
CA ASP A 95 3.27 -7.41 -10.18
C ASP A 95 2.36 -8.53 -10.72
N TYR A 96 1.08 -8.49 -10.43
CA TYR A 96 0.10 -9.40 -11.00
C TYR A 96 -0.63 -8.79 -12.19
N LEU A 97 -0.92 -7.49 -12.16
CA LEU A 97 -1.59 -6.80 -13.27
C LEU A 97 -0.72 -6.72 -14.52
N PHE A 98 0.52 -6.30 -14.34
CA PHE A 98 1.43 -5.95 -15.43
C PHE A 98 2.61 -6.92 -15.55
N GLY A 99 3.08 -7.46 -14.43
CA GLY A 99 4.24 -8.35 -14.39
C GLY A 99 5.54 -7.69 -14.88
N ASP A 100 5.59 -6.36 -14.91
CA ASP A 100 6.79 -5.62 -15.29
C ASP A 100 7.80 -5.63 -14.14
N GLU A 101 8.65 -6.65 -14.16
CA GLU A 101 9.67 -6.87 -13.14
C GLU A 101 10.65 -5.70 -13.03
N GLN A 102 10.90 -4.99 -14.13
CA GLN A 102 11.81 -3.84 -14.13
C GLN A 102 11.21 -2.66 -13.36
N VAL A 103 9.91 -2.39 -13.52
CA VAL A 103 9.20 -1.35 -12.76
C VAL A 103 9.25 -1.67 -11.27
N SER A 104 9.05 -2.93 -10.89
CA SER A 104 9.13 -3.36 -9.49
C SER A 104 10.54 -3.21 -8.93
N ARG A 105 11.57 -3.66 -9.63
CA ARG A 105 12.98 -3.46 -9.23
C ARG A 105 13.34 -2.00 -9.08
N ASN A 106 12.95 -1.16 -10.04
CA ASN A 106 13.20 0.28 -9.97
C ASN A 106 12.53 0.90 -8.73
N SER A 107 11.27 0.56 -8.47
CA SER A 107 10.52 1.05 -7.31
C SER A 107 11.17 0.66 -5.98
N LEU A 108 11.58 -0.61 -5.86
CA LEU A 108 12.30 -1.10 -4.67
C LEU A 108 13.68 -0.47 -4.51
N SER A 109 14.40 -0.26 -5.62
CA SER A 109 15.70 0.43 -5.61
C SER A 109 15.59 1.83 -5.05
N VAL A 110 14.59 2.59 -5.50
CA VAL A 110 14.33 3.94 -5.02
C VAL A 110 13.90 3.94 -3.56
N ALA A 111 13.09 2.97 -3.13
CA ALA A 111 12.70 2.83 -1.73
C ALA A 111 13.89 2.61 -0.77
N MET A 112 15.02 2.09 -1.28
CA MET A 112 16.27 1.89 -0.52
C MET A 112 17.27 3.06 -0.62
N LEU A 113 17.04 4.05 -1.51
CA LEU A 113 17.95 5.18 -1.72
C LEU A 113 18.11 6.13 -0.52
N PRO A 114 17.08 6.41 0.29
CA PRO A 114 17.18 7.33 1.43
C PRO A 114 18.13 6.87 2.53
N LEU A 115 18.65 5.67 2.45
CA LEU A 115 19.57 5.13 3.46
C LEU A 115 20.97 5.71 3.26
N ASN A 116 21.23 6.83 3.90
CA ASN A 116 22.60 7.29 4.12
C ASN A 116 23.07 6.76 5.47
N PRO A 117 23.97 5.76 5.51
CA PRO A 117 24.46 5.18 6.77
C PRO A 117 25.21 6.19 7.66
N GLN A 118 25.56 7.36 7.14
CA GLN A 118 26.18 8.44 7.88
C GLN A 118 25.16 9.43 8.48
N LYS A 119 23.88 9.34 8.08
CA LYS A 119 22.79 10.16 8.61
C LYS A 119 21.79 9.28 9.33
N THR A 120 21.57 9.56 10.60
CA THR A 120 20.51 8.95 11.40
C THR A 120 19.13 9.53 11.11
N ASP A 121 19.04 10.51 10.20
CA ASP A 121 17.78 11.12 9.77
C ASP A 121 17.14 10.28 8.68
N LEU A 122 16.09 9.55 9.04
CA LEU A 122 15.29 8.74 8.13
C LEU A 122 14.21 9.54 7.40
N GLY A 123 14.06 10.83 7.68
CA GLY A 123 12.96 11.66 7.17
C GLY A 123 11.61 11.18 7.67
N ILE A 124 11.13 10.05 7.13
CA ILE A 124 9.91 9.34 7.54
C ILE A 124 10.35 7.94 8.03
N PRO A 125 10.32 7.67 9.36
CA PRO A 125 11.00 6.50 9.93
C PRO A 125 10.47 5.13 9.51
N ASP A 126 9.20 5.02 9.15
CA ASP A 126 8.56 3.78 8.72
C ASP A 126 8.72 3.50 7.22
N TYR A 127 9.07 4.50 6.40
CA TYR A 127 9.18 4.32 4.94
C TYR A 127 10.25 3.29 4.54
N PRO A 128 11.47 3.28 5.09
CA PRO A 128 12.44 2.25 4.76
C PRO A 128 12.03 0.84 5.19
N LEU A 129 11.16 0.70 6.21
CA LEU A 129 10.62 -0.61 6.60
C LEU A 129 9.74 -1.23 5.51
N HIS A 130 9.03 -0.41 4.72
CA HIS A 130 8.28 -0.89 3.56
C HIS A 130 9.18 -1.50 2.49
N ALA A 131 10.38 -0.95 2.29
CA ALA A 131 11.29 -1.45 1.26
C ALA A 131 11.62 -2.94 1.45
N LEU A 132 11.95 -3.37 2.66
CA LEU A 132 12.28 -4.78 2.92
C LEU A 132 11.05 -5.69 2.78
N ILE A 133 9.86 -5.21 3.14
CA ILE A 133 8.60 -5.90 2.90
C ILE A 133 8.37 -6.06 1.38
N GLY A 134 8.66 -5.03 0.59
CA GLY A 134 8.59 -5.08 -0.87
C GLY A 134 9.58 -6.06 -1.49
N PHE A 135 10.83 -6.11 -1.02
CA PHE A 135 11.80 -7.10 -1.46
C PHE A 135 11.36 -8.54 -1.14
N ASN A 136 10.73 -8.76 0.00
CA ASN A 136 10.17 -10.06 0.33
C ASN A 136 9.03 -10.44 -0.62
N HIS A 137 8.12 -9.50 -0.91
CA HIS A 137 7.05 -9.70 -1.89
C HIS A 137 7.61 -9.99 -3.28
N TYR A 138 8.59 -9.21 -3.75
CA TYR A 138 9.26 -9.41 -5.02
C TYR A 138 9.86 -10.82 -5.14
N TYR A 139 10.60 -11.25 -4.11
CA TYR A 139 11.17 -12.59 -4.08
C TYR A 139 10.08 -13.68 -4.13
N GLN A 140 9.02 -13.53 -3.37
CA GLN A 140 7.90 -14.47 -3.40
C GLN A 140 7.25 -14.52 -4.79
N ARG A 141 7.07 -13.37 -5.43
CA ARG A 141 6.40 -13.27 -6.74
C ARG A 141 7.25 -13.80 -7.89
N TYR A 142 8.51 -13.42 -7.95
CA TYR A 142 9.39 -13.71 -9.09
C TYR A 142 10.40 -14.84 -8.81
N GLY A 143 10.72 -15.13 -7.57
CA GLY A 143 11.73 -16.11 -7.17
C GLY A 143 13.17 -15.69 -7.50
N ASP A 144 13.37 -14.44 -7.92
CA ASP A 144 14.69 -13.90 -8.25
C ASP A 144 15.47 -13.54 -6.99
N PHE A 145 16.21 -14.51 -6.49
CA PHE A 145 17.07 -14.33 -5.34
C PHE A 145 18.35 -13.55 -5.65
N ASN A 146 18.79 -13.52 -6.91
CA ASN A 146 19.99 -12.78 -7.30
C ASN A 146 19.79 -11.27 -7.10
N THR A 147 18.62 -10.76 -7.43
CA THR A 147 18.26 -9.37 -7.11
C THR A 147 18.32 -9.12 -5.62
N ILE A 148 17.73 -9.99 -4.77
CA ILE A 148 17.81 -9.84 -3.31
C ILE A 148 19.27 -9.85 -2.82
N LEU A 149 20.06 -10.76 -3.35
CA LEU A 149 21.49 -10.87 -2.99
C LEU A 149 22.29 -9.63 -3.37
N SER A 150 21.96 -8.98 -4.50
CA SER A 150 22.61 -7.73 -4.91
C SER A 150 22.33 -6.56 -3.98
N TYR A 151 21.27 -6.63 -3.18
CA TYR A 151 20.92 -5.64 -2.15
C TYR A 151 21.32 -6.06 -0.73
N ARG A 152 22.06 -7.17 -0.56
CA ARG A 152 22.42 -7.71 0.76
C ARG A 152 23.01 -6.63 1.68
N ASP A 153 24.06 -5.95 1.25
CA ASP A 153 24.74 -4.95 2.08
C ASP A 153 23.80 -3.82 2.52
N ARG A 154 22.89 -3.41 1.63
CA ARG A 154 21.91 -2.37 1.95
C ARG A 154 20.84 -2.85 2.93
N ILE A 155 20.40 -4.09 2.80
CA ILE A 155 19.45 -4.71 3.73
C ILE A 155 20.08 -4.83 5.12
N GLU A 156 21.32 -5.30 5.21
CA GLU A 156 22.07 -5.38 6.46
C GLU A 156 22.30 -4.01 7.10
N GLN A 157 22.65 -3.00 6.28
CA GLN A 157 22.81 -1.62 6.74
C GLN A 157 21.49 -1.04 7.28
N LEU A 158 20.36 -1.32 6.62
CA LEU A 158 19.04 -0.89 7.07
C LEU A 158 18.71 -1.49 8.44
N LEU A 159 18.82 -2.80 8.59
CA LEU A 159 18.52 -3.49 9.84
C LEU A 159 19.43 -3.02 10.97
N LYS A 160 20.72 -2.85 10.70
CA LYS A 160 21.69 -2.31 11.66
C LYS A 160 21.37 -0.86 12.06
N LEU A 161 20.93 -0.03 11.10
CA LEU A 161 20.52 1.34 11.40
C LEU A 161 19.36 1.35 12.40
N TYR A 162 18.32 0.53 12.16
CA TYR A 162 17.22 0.44 13.12
C TYR A 162 17.65 -0.09 14.48
N GLU A 163 18.62 -1.00 14.56
CA GLU A 163 19.18 -1.43 15.84
C GLU A 163 19.82 -0.28 16.64
N THR A 164 20.48 0.66 15.94
CA THR A 164 21.09 1.83 16.61
C THR A 164 20.07 2.86 17.08
N LEU A 165 18.86 2.84 16.50
CA LEU A 165 17.76 3.75 16.83
C LEU A 165 16.83 3.22 17.93
N GLN A 166 16.99 1.94 18.32
CA GLN A 166 16.19 1.32 19.36
C GLN A 166 16.55 1.83 20.75
N ASP A 167 15.54 2.05 21.57
CA ASP A 167 15.70 2.26 23.01
C ASP A 167 15.94 0.92 23.75
N GLU A 168 16.07 0.97 25.07
CA GLU A 168 16.27 -0.21 25.94
C GLU A 168 15.14 -1.24 25.87
N ARG A 169 13.94 -0.83 25.44
CA ARG A 169 12.77 -1.70 25.22
C ARG A 169 12.80 -2.36 23.84
N GLY A 170 13.73 -1.94 22.98
CA GLY A 170 13.82 -2.34 21.58
C GLY A 170 12.93 -1.55 20.64
N PHE A 171 12.37 -0.42 21.06
CA PHE A 171 11.47 0.39 20.25
C PHE A 171 12.18 1.52 19.53
N ILE A 172 11.68 1.84 18.34
CA ILE A 172 12.05 3.04 17.59
C ILE A 172 11.04 4.16 17.85
N SER A 173 11.52 5.40 17.95
CA SER A 173 10.67 6.58 18.11
C SER A 173 11.05 7.68 17.14
N ALA A 174 10.14 8.60 16.85
CA ALA A 174 10.40 9.74 15.98
C ALA A 174 11.25 10.83 16.65
N ASN A 175 11.58 10.69 17.93
CA ASN A 175 12.38 11.69 18.66
C ASN A 175 13.87 11.65 18.28
N VAL A 176 14.31 10.65 17.51
CA VAL A 176 15.71 10.46 17.15
C VAL A 176 15.92 10.87 15.70
N GLY A 177 16.35 12.12 15.48
CA GLY A 177 16.86 12.58 14.19
C GLY A 177 15.84 12.65 13.05
N VAL A 178 14.54 12.85 13.33
CA VAL A 178 13.48 12.72 12.33
C VAL A 178 12.71 14.02 12.14
N SER A 179 12.71 14.55 10.91
CA SER A 179 12.04 15.81 10.60
C SER A 179 10.52 15.70 10.48
N TRP A 180 9.98 14.57 9.99
CA TRP A 180 8.55 14.42 9.67
C TRP A 180 7.77 13.62 10.72
N GLY A 181 8.32 12.54 11.22
CA GLY A 181 7.64 11.55 12.06
C GLY A 181 7.08 10.39 11.24
N PHE A 182 6.47 9.46 11.92
CA PHE A 182 5.85 8.28 11.32
C PHE A 182 4.63 8.62 10.47
N VAL A 183 4.40 7.86 9.41
CA VAL A 183 3.28 8.05 8.50
C VAL A 183 2.52 6.73 8.36
N PRO A 184 1.59 6.42 9.30
CA PRO A 184 0.81 5.19 9.23
C PRO A 184 -0.10 5.12 8.00
N GLY A 185 -0.53 6.29 7.53
CA GLY A 185 -1.25 6.59 6.32
C GLY A 185 -1.32 8.09 6.20
N TRP A 186 -1.08 8.63 5.02
CA TRP A 186 -1.09 10.08 4.82
C TRP A 186 -2.48 10.66 5.08
N ALA A 187 -2.54 11.73 5.85
CA ALA A 187 -3.75 12.40 6.25
C ALA A 187 -4.71 11.57 7.14
N THR A 188 -4.24 10.49 7.75
CA THR A 188 -5.04 9.72 8.70
C THR A 188 -5.52 10.62 9.85
N ARG A 189 -6.84 10.59 10.08
CA ARG A 189 -7.45 11.22 11.24
C ARG A 189 -7.50 10.20 12.37
N ARG A 190 -7.03 10.52 13.57
CA ARG A 190 -7.00 9.63 14.75
C ARG A 190 -6.18 8.34 14.56
N GLY A 191 -4.97 8.49 14.06
CA GLY A 191 -3.94 7.48 14.20
C GLY A 191 -3.07 7.72 15.44
N PRO A 192 -2.06 6.89 15.64
CA PRO A 192 -1.07 7.09 16.71
C PRO A 192 -0.30 8.40 16.56
N ASP A 193 0.31 8.86 17.64
CA ASP A 193 1.16 10.05 17.61
C ASP A 193 2.35 9.83 16.69
N LYS A 194 2.40 10.58 15.60
CA LYS A 194 3.46 10.50 14.58
C LYS A 194 4.85 10.86 15.10
N LYS A 195 4.93 11.57 16.23
CA LYS A 195 6.19 11.96 16.88
C LYS A 195 6.55 11.07 18.07
N GLY A 196 5.70 10.12 18.40
CA GLY A 196 5.91 9.18 19.51
C GLY A 196 6.56 7.86 19.09
N THR A 197 6.08 6.80 19.74
CA THR A 197 6.51 5.41 19.53
C THR A 197 5.27 4.59 19.12
N PRO A 198 4.84 4.64 17.85
CA PRO A 198 3.62 3.99 17.42
C PRO A 198 3.79 2.47 17.33
N THR A 199 2.80 1.74 17.83
CA THR A 199 2.77 0.27 17.87
C THR A 199 2.95 -0.36 16.49
N TYR A 200 2.25 0.16 15.48
CA TYR A 200 2.35 -0.41 14.13
C TYR A 200 3.77 -0.40 13.57
N ALA A 201 4.55 0.66 13.84
CA ALA A 201 5.92 0.76 13.36
C ALA A 201 6.85 -0.25 14.06
N GLN A 202 6.60 -0.55 15.34
CA GLN A 202 7.32 -1.60 16.07
C GLN A 202 7.00 -2.99 15.48
N ILE A 203 5.74 -3.21 15.11
CA ILE A 203 5.30 -4.44 14.44
C ILE A 203 5.94 -4.57 13.05
N MET A 204 6.02 -3.48 12.28
CA MET A 204 6.74 -3.47 11.00
C MET A 204 8.23 -3.79 11.19
N LEU A 205 8.88 -3.23 12.21
CA LEU A 205 10.28 -3.53 12.51
C LEU A 205 10.45 -5.01 12.90
N TYR A 206 9.57 -5.55 13.72
CA TYR A 206 9.54 -7.00 14.02
C TYR A 206 9.43 -7.83 12.74
N TYR A 207 8.53 -7.44 11.82
CA TYR A 207 8.36 -8.13 10.53
C TYR A 207 9.64 -8.04 9.68
N ASN A 208 10.31 -6.88 9.67
CA ASN A 208 11.58 -6.70 8.97
C ASN A 208 12.68 -7.61 9.56
N TYR A 209 12.76 -7.82 10.87
CA TYR A 209 13.69 -8.79 11.46
C TYR A 209 13.37 -10.23 11.07
N LYS A 210 12.08 -10.59 10.92
CA LYS A 210 11.71 -11.91 10.36
C LYS A 210 12.21 -12.08 8.93
N ILE A 211 11.95 -11.09 8.07
CA ILE A 211 12.43 -11.10 6.68
C ILE A 211 13.96 -11.15 6.64
N GLY A 212 14.63 -10.36 7.45
CA GLY A 212 16.10 -10.37 7.59
C GLY A 212 16.64 -11.75 8.02
N THR A 213 15.93 -12.45 8.90
CA THR A 213 16.24 -13.84 9.28
C THR A 213 16.17 -14.76 8.07
N ASP A 214 15.05 -14.74 7.34
CA ASP A 214 14.81 -15.62 6.20
C ASP A 214 15.80 -15.34 5.06
N PHE A 215 16.12 -14.10 4.78
CA PHE A 215 17.12 -13.74 3.77
C PHE A 215 18.52 -14.16 4.21
N SER A 216 18.90 -13.94 5.48
CA SER A 216 20.21 -14.36 5.98
C SER A 216 20.40 -15.88 5.93
N GLU A 217 19.35 -16.66 6.18
CA GLU A 217 19.39 -18.12 5.99
C GLU A 217 19.62 -18.50 4.52
N LYS A 218 18.92 -17.84 3.60
CA LYS A 218 19.01 -18.10 2.16
C LYS A 218 20.39 -17.78 1.57
N TRP A 219 21.05 -16.73 2.05
CA TRP A 219 22.41 -16.41 1.60
C TRP A 219 23.51 -17.07 2.46
N GLY A 220 23.13 -17.98 3.38
CA GLY A 220 24.05 -18.82 4.12
C GLY A 220 24.68 -18.19 5.35
N ASP A 221 24.26 -16.99 5.75
CA ASP A 221 24.76 -16.30 6.95
C ASP A 221 23.98 -16.69 8.21
N ARG A 222 24.34 -17.84 8.77
CA ARG A 222 23.72 -18.38 9.98
C ARG A 222 23.86 -17.46 11.20
N LYS A 223 24.94 -16.66 11.25
CA LYS A 223 25.20 -15.75 12.38
C LYS A 223 24.20 -14.60 12.36
N SER A 224 24.04 -13.93 11.22
CA SER A 224 23.05 -12.87 11.05
C SER A 224 21.62 -13.38 11.19
N ALA A 225 21.31 -14.55 10.63
CA ALA A 225 20.00 -15.20 10.80
C ALA A 225 19.64 -15.43 12.28
N LYS A 226 20.59 -15.98 13.07
CA LYS A 226 20.41 -16.16 14.52
C LYS A 226 20.21 -14.81 15.23
N HIS A 227 21.01 -13.81 14.87
CA HIS A 227 20.94 -12.47 15.46
C HIS A 227 19.56 -11.82 15.22
N TYR A 228 19.10 -11.76 13.97
CA TYR A 228 17.80 -11.16 13.64
C TYR A 228 16.62 -11.93 14.23
N ARG A 229 16.70 -13.26 14.30
CA ARG A 229 15.70 -14.07 14.99
C ARG A 229 15.59 -13.70 16.48
N MET A 230 16.73 -13.56 17.17
CA MET A 230 16.74 -13.13 18.58
C MET A 230 16.15 -11.72 18.74
N LYS A 231 16.48 -10.80 17.83
CA LYS A 231 15.90 -9.45 17.82
C LYS A 231 14.39 -9.47 17.61
N ALA A 232 13.91 -10.26 16.64
CA ALA A 232 12.48 -10.42 16.40
C ALA A 232 11.75 -10.93 17.64
N GLU A 233 12.23 -12.02 18.27
CA GLU A 233 11.59 -12.60 19.45
C GLU A 233 11.59 -11.64 20.65
N ALA A 234 12.70 -10.91 20.89
CA ALA A 234 12.77 -9.92 21.94
C ALA A 234 11.77 -8.77 21.70
N LEU A 235 11.75 -8.25 20.47
CA LEU A 235 10.84 -7.16 20.09
C LEU A 235 9.36 -7.59 20.16
N LYS A 236 9.03 -8.79 19.71
CA LYS A 236 7.67 -9.37 19.83
C LYS A 236 7.21 -9.39 21.29
N LYS A 237 8.04 -9.90 22.19
CA LYS A 237 7.73 -9.93 23.62
C LYS A 237 7.49 -8.52 24.18
N SER A 238 8.34 -7.56 23.78
CA SER A 238 8.21 -6.16 24.20
C SER A 238 6.92 -5.52 23.66
N ILE A 239 6.59 -5.75 22.39
CA ILE A 239 5.35 -5.24 21.77
C ILE A 239 4.12 -5.76 22.52
N ILE A 240 4.05 -7.07 22.77
CA ILE A 240 2.92 -7.66 23.51
C ILE A 240 2.84 -7.08 24.92
N LYS A 241 3.95 -7.02 25.63
CA LYS A 241 4.00 -6.52 27.01
C LYS A 241 3.53 -5.07 27.15
N HIS A 242 3.86 -4.21 26.18
CA HIS A 242 3.65 -2.77 26.29
C HIS A 242 2.40 -2.27 25.56
N PHE A 243 1.95 -2.97 24.51
CA PHE A 243 0.93 -2.44 23.60
C PHE A 243 -0.28 -3.35 23.43
N TRP A 244 -0.25 -4.58 23.94
CA TRP A 244 -1.45 -5.42 23.96
C TRP A 244 -2.35 -5.02 25.14
N ASN A 245 -3.59 -4.65 24.83
CA ASN A 245 -4.61 -4.40 25.85
C ASN A 245 -5.44 -5.69 26.03
N GLU A 246 -5.24 -6.36 27.17
CA GLU A 246 -5.89 -7.63 27.46
C GLU A 246 -7.41 -7.50 27.59
N GLU A 247 -7.90 -6.40 28.20
CA GLU A 247 -9.31 -6.15 28.38
C GLU A 247 -10.05 -5.98 27.06
N GLN A 248 -9.43 -5.23 26.12
CA GLN A 248 -10.00 -5.00 24.78
C GLN A 248 -9.64 -6.10 23.78
N GLY A 249 -8.61 -6.93 24.07
CA GLY A 249 -8.12 -7.95 23.16
C GLY A 249 -7.52 -7.40 21.86
N LEU A 250 -6.96 -6.18 21.90
CA LEU A 250 -6.48 -5.43 20.74
C LEU A 250 -5.19 -4.66 21.08
N PHE A 251 -4.43 -4.29 20.06
CA PHE A 251 -3.26 -3.42 20.20
C PHE A 251 -3.67 -1.96 20.32
N ILE A 252 -3.07 -1.23 21.26
CA ILE A 252 -3.21 0.22 21.42
C ILE A 252 -2.29 0.99 20.47
N ASN A 253 -2.48 2.32 20.38
CA ASN A 253 -1.69 3.19 19.52
C ASN A 253 -0.19 3.24 19.85
N GLY A 254 0.20 3.15 21.12
CA GLY A 254 1.60 3.16 21.54
C GLY A 254 1.94 4.23 22.57
N TYR A 255 3.11 4.87 22.45
CA TYR A 255 3.48 6.01 23.30
C TYR A 255 3.45 7.31 22.51
N THR A 256 2.96 8.37 23.14
CA THR A 256 3.04 9.74 22.61
C THR A 256 4.49 10.24 22.62
N LYS A 257 4.74 11.37 21.95
CA LYS A 257 6.04 12.07 22.00
C LYS A 257 6.54 12.39 23.41
N ASP A 258 5.60 12.59 24.35
CA ASP A 258 5.90 12.92 25.75
C ASP A 258 6.05 11.64 26.60
N GLY A 259 6.10 10.46 26.00
CA GLY A 259 6.26 9.16 26.66
C GLY A 259 5.02 8.66 27.41
N LYS A 260 3.86 9.27 27.22
CA LYS A 260 2.59 8.82 27.81
C LYS A 260 2.00 7.70 26.96
N LEU A 261 1.41 6.71 27.62
CA LEU A 261 0.70 5.63 26.94
C LEU A 261 -0.57 6.16 26.27
N ASP A 262 -0.70 5.97 24.96
CA ASP A 262 -1.90 6.24 24.16
C ASP A 262 -2.68 4.94 23.99
N THR A 263 -3.69 4.76 24.82
CA THR A 263 -4.52 3.53 24.87
C THR A 263 -5.63 3.50 23.80
N VAL A 264 -5.68 4.50 22.94
CA VAL A 264 -6.64 4.52 21.82
C VAL A 264 -6.35 3.37 20.88
N ILE A 265 -7.41 2.72 20.40
CA ILE A 265 -7.33 1.68 19.38
C ILE A 265 -7.47 2.32 18.00
N SER A 266 -6.55 1.99 17.10
CA SER A 266 -6.67 2.32 15.69
C SER A 266 -6.46 1.06 14.86
N HIS A 267 -6.89 1.08 13.59
CA HIS A 267 -6.76 -0.08 12.70
C HIS A 267 -5.30 -0.40 12.31
N HIS A 268 -4.41 0.59 12.36
CA HIS A 268 -3.02 0.46 11.87
C HIS A 268 -2.25 -0.67 12.56
N ALA A 269 -2.25 -0.70 13.90
CA ALA A 269 -1.56 -1.75 14.64
C ALA A 269 -2.16 -3.13 14.39
N GLN A 270 -3.48 -3.21 14.20
CA GLN A 270 -4.19 -4.47 14.01
C GLN A 270 -3.84 -5.12 12.68
N TYR A 271 -3.97 -4.41 11.55
CA TYR A 271 -3.67 -5.00 10.27
C TYR A 271 -2.18 -5.35 10.10
N TRP A 272 -1.26 -4.53 10.62
CA TRP A 272 0.15 -4.89 10.63
C TRP A 272 0.43 -6.11 11.51
N ALA A 273 -0.26 -6.26 12.65
CA ALA A 273 -0.14 -7.43 13.51
C ALA A 273 -0.62 -8.72 12.83
N ILE A 274 -1.68 -8.65 12.03
CA ILE A 274 -2.13 -9.78 11.19
C ILE A 274 -1.07 -10.10 10.12
N LEU A 275 -0.59 -9.10 9.40
CA LEU A 275 0.41 -9.30 8.33
C LEU A 275 1.72 -9.91 8.86
N ALA A 276 2.16 -9.49 10.04
CA ALA A 276 3.38 -9.96 10.69
C ALA A 276 3.23 -11.27 11.51
N ASP A 277 2.03 -11.86 11.60
CA ASP A 277 1.72 -13.07 12.40
C ASP A 277 1.94 -12.88 13.91
N ILE A 278 1.62 -11.71 14.42
CA ILE A 278 1.69 -11.43 15.87
C ILE A 278 0.31 -11.30 16.51
N PHE A 279 -0.75 -11.00 15.74
CA PHE A 279 -2.11 -10.94 16.23
C PHE A 279 -2.66 -12.34 16.51
N PRO A 280 -3.30 -12.58 17.68
CA PRO A 280 -3.88 -13.88 18.00
C PRO A 280 -5.03 -14.23 17.04
N LYS A 281 -4.96 -15.37 16.36
CA LYS A 281 -5.95 -15.78 15.36
C LYS A 281 -7.34 -15.99 15.96
N GLU A 282 -7.40 -16.47 17.17
CA GLU A 282 -8.63 -16.68 17.95
C GLU A 282 -9.36 -15.38 18.28
N ARG A 283 -8.71 -14.24 18.08
CA ARG A 283 -9.30 -12.90 18.28
C ARG A 283 -9.73 -12.21 16.98
N TYR A 284 -9.60 -12.86 15.83
CA TYR A 284 -9.97 -12.23 14.55
C TYR A 284 -11.44 -11.83 14.50
N ASP A 285 -12.36 -12.68 14.95
CA ASP A 285 -13.79 -12.34 14.94
C ASP A 285 -14.07 -11.09 15.77
N HIS A 286 -13.56 -11.06 16.99
CA HIS A 286 -13.67 -9.89 17.86
C HIS A 286 -13.07 -8.62 17.23
N LEU A 287 -11.89 -8.71 16.63
CA LEU A 287 -11.28 -7.55 15.94
C LEU A 287 -12.22 -7.00 14.87
N PHE A 288 -12.78 -7.85 14.02
CA PHE A 288 -13.62 -7.42 12.90
C PHE A 288 -15.01 -6.94 13.33
N GLU A 289 -15.48 -7.30 14.53
CA GLU A 289 -16.64 -6.69 15.18
C GLU A 289 -16.32 -5.26 15.69
N VAL A 290 -15.12 -5.03 16.18
CA VAL A 290 -14.69 -3.73 16.72
C VAL A 290 -14.28 -2.74 15.64
N LEU A 291 -13.56 -3.17 14.59
CA LEU A 291 -13.04 -2.28 13.54
C LEU A 291 -14.07 -1.28 12.99
N PRO A 292 -15.32 -1.66 12.65
CA PRO A 292 -16.32 -0.73 12.16
C PRO A 292 -16.75 0.34 13.17
N THR A 293 -16.51 0.11 14.47
CA THR A 293 -16.85 1.05 15.54
C THR A 293 -15.78 2.11 15.77
N ILE A 294 -14.58 1.92 15.22
CA ILE A 294 -13.48 2.87 15.34
C ILE A 294 -13.85 4.16 14.60
N PRO A 295 -13.80 5.33 15.26
CA PRO A 295 -14.14 6.59 14.63
C PRO A 295 -13.31 6.85 13.35
N TYR A 296 -13.99 7.28 12.29
CA TYR A 296 -13.43 7.56 10.96
C TYR A 296 -12.92 6.34 10.19
N TYR A 297 -13.11 5.13 10.67
CA TYR A 297 -12.69 3.92 9.99
C TYR A 297 -13.29 3.79 8.57
N HIS A 298 -14.61 4.01 8.46
CA HIS A 298 -15.31 3.98 7.17
C HIS A 298 -15.39 5.36 6.47
N ASP A 299 -15.14 6.44 7.20
CA ASP A 299 -15.40 7.79 6.70
C ASP A 299 -14.27 8.37 5.87
N TYR A 300 -13.11 7.73 5.90
CA TYR A 300 -11.90 8.25 5.29
C TYR A 300 -11.00 7.13 4.80
N VAL A 301 -10.80 7.09 3.50
CA VAL A 301 -9.90 6.13 2.85
C VAL A 301 -8.59 6.82 2.54
N SER A 302 -7.51 6.23 2.94
CA SER A 302 -6.20 6.58 2.48
C SER A 302 -5.52 5.36 1.85
N TYR A 303 -4.40 5.55 1.20
CA TYR A 303 -3.82 4.53 0.33
C TYR A 303 -3.30 3.29 1.06
N GLU A 304 -3.05 3.34 2.37
CA GLU A 304 -2.70 2.15 3.16
C GLU A 304 -3.79 1.07 3.21
N LYS A 305 -5.00 1.37 2.73
CA LYS A 305 -6.10 0.41 2.65
C LYS A 305 -5.73 -0.86 1.86
N GLY A 306 -4.75 -0.78 0.97
CA GLY A 306 -4.22 -1.96 0.29
C GLY A 306 -3.58 -2.96 1.26
N TYR A 307 -2.78 -2.52 2.23
CA TYR A 307 -2.22 -3.40 3.27
C TYR A 307 -3.30 -3.96 4.18
N GLU A 308 -4.28 -3.15 4.52
CA GLU A 308 -5.41 -3.60 5.32
C GLU A 308 -6.20 -4.71 4.62
N PHE A 309 -6.44 -4.59 3.31
CA PHE A 309 -7.11 -5.63 2.52
C PHE A 309 -6.28 -6.91 2.42
N LEU A 310 -4.96 -6.82 2.31
CA LEU A 310 -4.09 -7.99 2.43
C LEU A 310 -4.24 -8.68 3.80
N ALA A 311 -4.37 -7.90 4.88
CA ALA A 311 -4.61 -8.43 6.21
C ALA A 311 -5.99 -9.10 6.32
N TYR A 312 -7.05 -8.52 5.74
CA TYR A 312 -8.38 -9.11 5.68
C TYR A 312 -8.36 -10.46 4.98
N SER A 313 -7.74 -10.52 3.81
CA SER A 313 -7.58 -11.79 3.09
C SER A 313 -6.82 -12.82 3.91
N LYS A 314 -5.71 -12.42 4.56
CA LYS A 314 -4.92 -13.31 5.42
C LYS A 314 -5.72 -13.80 6.64
N ALA A 315 -6.62 -13.01 7.17
CA ALA A 315 -7.51 -13.36 8.28
C ALA A 315 -8.74 -14.18 7.84
N GLY A 316 -8.98 -14.36 6.53
CA GLY A 316 -10.18 -15.01 6.01
C GLY A 316 -11.44 -14.15 6.12
N LYS A 317 -11.27 -12.83 6.21
CA LYS A 317 -12.33 -11.82 6.37
C LYS A 317 -12.67 -11.15 5.04
N VAL A 318 -12.98 -11.98 4.05
CA VAL A 318 -13.22 -11.54 2.67
C VAL A 318 -14.56 -10.81 2.55
N ARG A 319 -15.58 -11.20 3.35
CA ARG A 319 -16.88 -10.53 3.38
C ARG A 319 -16.73 -9.06 3.82
N GLU A 320 -16.02 -8.82 4.90
CA GLU A 320 -15.79 -7.49 5.46
C GLU A 320 -15.01 -6.59 4.48
N MET A 321 -14.01 -7.16 3.80
CA MET A 321 -13.27 -6.48 2.74
C MET A 321 -14.19 -6.12 1.57
N TRP A 322 -15.05 -7.04 1.13
CA TRP A 322 -16.02 -6.85 0.06
C TRP A 322 -17.02 -5.74 0.38
N ASP A 323 -17.62 -5.80 1.56
CA ASP A 323 -18.62 -4.82 1.98
C ASP A 323 -18.03 -3.41 2.06
N PHE A 324 -16.79 -3.29 2.57
CA PHE A 324 -16.07 -2.04 2.56
C PHE A 324 -15.80 -1.52 1.13
N LEU A 325 -15.30 -2.40 0.24
CA LEU A 325 -15.01 -2.05 -1.15
C LEU A 325 -16.26 -1.55 -1.87
N PHE A 326 -17.35 -2.29 -1.77
CA PHE A 326 -18.62 -1.94 -2.42
C PHE A 326 -19.17 -0.62 -1.92
N THR A 327 -19.20 -0.44 -0.59
CA THR A 327 -19.76 0.78 0.01
C THR A 327 -18.89 1.98 -0.31
N VAL A 328 -17.59 1.91 0.00
CA VAL A 328 -16.74 3.12 0.00
C VAL A 328 -16.19 3.43 -1.39
N PHE A 329 -15.59 2.44 -2.05
CA PHE A 329 -15.01 2.63 -3.39
C PHE A 329 -16.11 2.73 -4.47
N GLY A 330 -17.16 1.91 -4.31
CA GLY A 330 -18.31 1.95 -5.22
C GLY A 330 -19.06 3.27 -5.15
N ASP A 331 -19.31 3.82 -3.94
CA ASP A 331 -19.99 5.11 -3.79
C ASP A 331 -19.16 6.29 -4.31
N TRP A 332 -17.82 6.21 -4.17
CA TRP A 332 -16.93 7.17 -4.81
C TRP A 332 -17.10 7.21 -6.33
N LEU A 333 -17.13 6.06 -6.97
CA LEU A 333 -17.33 5.98 -8.43
C LEU A 333 -18.74 6.38 -8.85
N ALA A 334 -19.77 6.06 -8.05
CA ALA A 334 -21.16 6.47 -8.32
C ALA A 334 -21.33 8.00 -8.35
N GLN A 335 -20.43 8.77 -7.75
CA GLN A 335 -20.37 10.23 -7.84
C GLN A 335 -19.77 10.74 -9.18
N GLY A 336 -19.47 9.85 -10.14
CA GLY A 336 -18.92 10.17 -11.46
C GLY A 336 -17.39 10.28 -11.48
N HIS A 337 -16.70 9.82 -10.46
CA HIS A 337 -15.24 9.67 -10.48
C HIS A 337 -14.83 8.46 -11.32
N THR A 338 -13.62 8.50 -11.88
CA THR A 338 -13.07 7.43 -12.72
C THR A 338 -11.73 6.91 -12.24
N ARG A 339 -11.22 7.46 -11.17
CA ARG A 339 -9.93 7.13 -10.53
C ARG A 339 -10.05 7.32 -9.02
N PHE A 340 -9.13 6.74 -8.30
CA PHE A 340 -9.04 6.91 -6.85
C PHE A 340 -7.99 7.97 -6.51
N PRO A 341 -8.35 9.00 -5.73
CA PRO A 341 -7.41 10.02 -5.28
C PRO A 341 -6.59 9.50 -4.11
N GLU A 342 -5.61 10.31 -3.69
CA GLU A 342 -4.71 10.00 -2.56
C GLU A 342 -5.46 9.66 -1.26
N ASN A 343 -6.52 10.36 -1.00
CA ASN A 343 -7.47 10.02 0.05
C ASN A 343 -8.87 10.54 -0.32
N PHE A 344 -9.91 9.94 0.22
CA PHE A 344 -11.29 10.33 -0.04
C PHE A 344 -12.23 9.92 1.09
N SER A 345 -13.39 10.55 1.13
CA SER A 345 -14.49 10.20 1.99
C SER A 345 -15.77 10.17 1.19
N TYR A 346 -16.52 9.09 1.23
CA TYR A 346 -17.80 8.98 0.53
C TYR A 346 -18.92 9.78 1.20
N LYS A 347 -18.74 10.19 2.46
CA LYS A 347 -19.72 10.98 3.22
C LYS A 347 -19.61 12.49 3.03
N LYS A 348 -18.53 12.97 2.44
CA LYS A 348 -18.33 14.41 2.22
C LYS A 348 -18.77 14.83 0.83
N PRO A 349 -19.32 16.05 0.67
CA PRO A 349 -19.56 16.64 -0.63
C PRO A 349 -18.29 16.66 -1.48
N LYS A 350 -18.47 16.51 -2.80
CA LYS A 350 -17.36 16.37 -3.75
C LYS A 350 -16.38 17.55 -3.74
N ASP A 351 -16.87 18.75 -3.61
CA ASP A 351 -16.09 19.97 -3.54
C ASP A 351 -15.26 20.09 -2.27
N GLU A 352 -15.77 19.62 -1.14
CA GLU A 352 -15.06 19.60 0.13
C GLU A 352 -13.96 18.51 0.17
N GLN A 353 -14.17 17.39 -0.51
CA GLN A 353 -13.23 16.28 -0.53
C GLN A 353 -11.92 16.61 -1.23
N LEU A 354 -12.00 17.45 -2.26
CA LEU A 354 -10.86 17.77 -3.12
C LEU A 354 -10.02 18.94 -2.63
N VAL A 355 -10.35 19.51 -1.46
CA VAL A 355 -9.56 20.57 -0.81
C VAL A 355 -8.39 19.94 -0.05
N PHE A 356 -7.17 20.31 -0.42
CA PHE A 356 -5.96 19.90 0.26
C PHE A 356 -4.97 21.06 0.33
N TYR A 357 -4.26 21.19 1.46
CA TYR A 357 -3.44 22.37 1.75
C TYR A 357 -4.18 23.70 1.59
N LYS A 358 -5.46 23.74 1.96
CA LYS A 358 -6.34 24.92 1.78
C LYS A 358 -6.51 25.35 0.31
N ARG A 359 -6.24 24.46 -0.63
CA ARG A 359 -6.36 24.71 -2.08
C ARG A 359 -7.43 23.80 -2.67
N PRO A 360 -8.44 24.32 -3.37
CA PRO A 360 -9.37 23.52 -4.15
C PRO A 360 -8.59 22.64 -5.13
N TYR A 361 -8.97 21.36 -5.23
CA TYR A 361 -8.30 20.39 -6.10
C TYR A 361 -6.78 20.23 -5.82
N GLY A 362 -6.32 20.57 -4.62
CA GLY A 362 -4.93 20.40 -4.22
C GLY A 362 -4.50 18.94 -4.05
N LEU A 363 -5.47 18.05 -3.85
CA LEU A 363 -5.24 16.61 -3.69
C LEU A 363 -4.78 15.97 -5.01
N SER A 364 -3.98 14.92 -4.92
CA SER A 364 -3.72 14.05 -6.06
C SER A 364 -5.01 13.31 -6.44
N LEU A 365 -5.53 13.57 -7.66
CA LEU A 365 -6.83 13.05 -8.11
C LEU A 365 -6.74 11.65 -8.71
N CYS A 366 -5.52 11.16 -8.93
CA CYS A 366 -5.22 9.81 -9.34
C CYS A 366 -3.99 9.35 -8.58
N HIS A 367 -4.17 8.40 -7.69
CA HIS A 367 -3.14 7.87 -6.82
C HIS A 367 -2.97 6.37 -7.06
N GLY A 368 -1.73 5.94 -7.40
CA GLY A 368 -1.46 4.57 -7.80
C GLY A 368 -1.84 3.56 -6.72
N ALA A 369 -1.34 3.77 -5.50
CA ALA A 369 -1.55 2.86 -4.40
C ALA A 369 -3.03 2.71 -3.98
N ASN A 370 -3.90 3.69 -4.26
CA ASN A 370 -5.35 3.54 -4.04
C ASN A 370 -6.05 2.69 -5.12
N GLY A 371 -5.35 2.27 -6.17
CA GLY A 371 -5.82 1.21 -7.07
C GLY A 371 -5.60 -0.19 -6.51
N VAL A 372 -4.68 -0.36 -5.55
CA VAL A 372 -4.33 -1.67 -4.97
C VAL A 372 -5.52 -2.40 -4.33
N PRO A 373 -6.38 -1.75 -3.52
CA PRO A 373 -7.48 -2.42 -2.85
C PRO A 373 -8.40 -3.22 -3.77
N GLY A 374 -8.78 -2.67 -4.93
CA GLY A 374 -9.65 -3.38 -5.86
C GLY A 374 -8.98 -4.61 -6.50
N VAL A 375 -7.67 -4.54 -6.76
CA VAL A 375 -6.92 -5.69 -7.29
C VAL A 375 -6.75 -6.76 -6.22
N VAL A 376 -6.41 -6.39 -4.99
CA VAL A 376 -6.31 -7.31 -3.84
C VAL A 376 -7.65 -7.98 -3.57
N ALA A 377 -8.76 -7.25 -3.65
CA ALA A 377 -10.09 -7.82 -3.46
C ALA A 377 -10.42 -8.90 -4.51
N VAL A 378 -9.99 -8.72 -5.75
CA VAL A 378 -10.16 -9.76 -6.79
C VAL A 378 -9.18 -10.91 -6.59
N LEU A 379 -7.89 -10.62 -6.46
CA LEU A 379 -6.84 -11.64 -6.41
C LEU A 379 -6.87 -12.44 -5.11
N ASN A 380 -6.84 -11.75 -3.98
CA ASN A 380 -6.74 -12.39 -2.66
C ASN A 380 -8.11 -12.64 -2.03
N GLY A 381 -9.14 -11.89 -2.44
CA GLY A 381 -10.52 -12.07 -2.00
C GLY A 381 -11.27 -13.09 -2.87
N ILE A 382 -11.74 -12.66 -4.06
CA ILE A 382 -12.62 -13.50 -4.89
C ILE A 382 -11.91 -14.77 -5.38
N ALA A 383 -10.67 -14.66 -5.91
CA ALA A 383 -9.91 -15.83 -6.31
C ALA A 383 -9.34 -16.61 -5.11
N GLY A 384 -9.27 -15.98 -3.92
CA GLY A 384 -8.72 -16.57 -2.71
C GLY A 384 -7.28 -17.03 -2.87
N PHE A 385 -6.53 -16.28 -3.70
CA PHE A 385 -5.15 -16.60 -4.00
C PHE A 385 -4.22 -16.22 -2.84
N SER A 386 -3.40 -17.16 -2.44
CA SER A 386 -2.25 -16.90 -1.59
C SER A 386 -1.08 -17.79 -1.97
N GLN A 387 0.13 -17.30 -1.75
CA GLN A 387 1.36 -18.04 -1.99
C GLN A 387 1.90 -18.59 -0.68
N SER A 388 2.40 -19.83 -0.69
CA SER A 388 3.04 -20.41 0.48
C SER A 388 4.31 -19.63 0.83
N PRO A 389 4.48 -19.17 2.07
CA PRO A 389 5.69 -18.45 2.48
C PRO A 389 6.95 -19.34 2.52
N THR A 390 6.77 -20.66 2.57
CA THR A 390 7.87 -21.61 2.80
C THR A 390 8.19 -22.46 1.57
N LYS A 391 7.26 -22.58 0.62
CA LYS A 391 7.44 -23.42 -0.57
C LYS A 391 7.24 -22.55 -1.82
N SER A 392 8.30 -22.35 -2.59
CA SER A 392 8.18 -21.75 -3.92
C SER A 392 7.26 -22.61 -4.79
N ASN A 393 6.45 -21.97 -5.64
CA ASN A 393 5.50 -22.60 -6.55
C ASN A 393 4.32 -23.37 -5.87
N HIS A 394 4.09 -23.14 -4.59
CA HIS A 394 2.89 -23.63 -3.91
C HIS A 394 1.89 -22.50 -3.74
N TYR A 395 0.78 -22.63 -4.45
CA TYR A 395 -0.33 -21.67 -4.41
C TYR A 395 -1.53 -22.29 -3.73
N ILE A 396 -2.21 -21.50 -2.94
CA ILE A 396 -3.50 -21.86 -2.35
C ILE A 396 -4.56 -21.02 -3.07
N ILE A 397 -5.62 -21.68 -3.53
CA ILE A 397 -6.75 -21.02 -4.20
C ILE A 397 -8.01 -21.47 -3.47
N ARG A 398 -8.71 -20.50 -2.88
CA ARG A 398 -9.97 -20.71 -2.14
C ARG A 398 -10.96 -19.66 -2.61
N PRO A 399 -11.56 -19.85 -3.80
CA PRO A 399 -12.41 -18.83 -4.39
C PRO A 399 -13.70 -18.64 -3.61
N GLU A 400 -14.12 -17.39 -3.51
CA GLU A 400 -15.33 -16.99 -2.82
C GLU A 400 -16.07 -15.92 -3.62
N LEU A 401 -17.23 -16.28 -4.19
CA LEU A 401 -17.98 -15.41 -5.10
C LEU A 401 -18.74 -14.27 -4.40
N MET A 402 -18.81 -14.26 -3.07
CA MET A 402 -19.63 -13.29 -2.33
C MET A 402 -21.05 -13.21 -2.89
N ASP A 403 -21.47 -12.03 -3.33
CA ASP A 403 -22.80 -11.79 -3.92
C ASP A 403 -22.84 -11.97 -5.43
N LEU A 404 -21.70 -12.29 -6.05
CA LEU A 404 -21.61 -12.52 -7.48
C LEU A 404 -22.29 -13.85 -7.87
N LYS A 405 -22.89 -13.90 -9.07
CA LYS A 405 -23.39 -15.12 -9.70
C LYS A 405 -22.30 -15.86 -10.44
N TRP A 406 -21.39 -15.11 -11.06
CA TRP A 406 -20.22 -15.65 -11.74
C TRP A 406 -19.07 -14.64 -11.75
N ALA A 407 -17.85 -15.15 -11.88
CA ALA A 407 -16.64 -14.35 -12.13
C ALA A 407 -15.65 -15.14 -12.99
N ASN A 408 -15.00 -14.44 -13.92
CA ASN A 408 -13.86 -14.93 -14.70
C ASN A 408 -12.62 -14.16 -14.25
N ILE A 409 -11.58 -14.89 -13.85
CA ILE A 409 -10.34 -14.30 -13.35
C ILE A 409 -9.17 -15.00 -14.02
N GLU A 410 -8.24 -14.22 -14.56
CA GLU A 410 -6.96 -14.74 -15.04
C GLU A 410 -5.84 -13.92 -14.41
N PHE A 411 -4.79 -14.59 -13.91
CA PHE A 411 -3.63 -13.91 -13.34
C PHE A 411 -2.35 -14.73 -13.50
N PRO A 412 -1.18 -14.07 -13.58
CA PRO A 412 0.08 -14.74 -13.75
C PRO A 412 0.57 -15.37 -12.45
N VAL A 413 1.21 -16.52 -12.56
CA VAL A 413 2.03 -17.15 -11.53
C VAL A 413 3.42 -17.38 -12.11
N LYS A 414 4.37 -17.81 -11.28
CA LYS A 414 5.77 -17.99 -11.73
C LYS A 414 5.92 -18.87 -12.98
N GLU A 415 5.10 -19.91 -13.10
CA GLU A 415 5.22 -20.92 -14.15
C GLU A 415 4.09 -20.88 -15.19
N GLY A 416 3.42 -19.73 -15.32
CA GLY A 416 2.31 -19.57 -16.27
C GLY A 416 1.18 -18.69 -15.76
N LYS A 417 -0.06 -19.12 -16.02
CA LYS A 417 -1.26 -18.38 -15.66
C LYS A 417 -2.30 -19.28 -15.02
N ILE A 418 -2.98 -18.76 -14.02
CA ILE A 418 -4.17 -19.40 -13.45
C ILE A 418 -5.40 -18.76 -14.06
N LYS A 419 -6.34 -19.60 -14.51
CA LYS A 419 -7.63 -19.19 -15.07
C LYS A 419 -8.75 -19.81 -14.23
N LEU A 420 -9.57 -18.97 -13.65
CA LEU A 420 -10.72 -19.36 -12.85
C LEU A 420 -12.01 -18.94 -13.56
N LYS A 421 -12.92 -19.89 -13.73
CA LYS A 421 -14.29 -19.63 -14.16
C LYS A 421 -15.18 -20.08 -13.01
N LEU A 422 -15.72 -19.14 -12.29
CA LEU A 422 -16.50 -19.35 -11.08
C LEU A 422 -17.97 -19.12 -11.37
N SER A 423 -18.85 -19.98 -10.86
CA SER A 423 -20.31 -19.82 -10.93
C SER A 423 -20.97 -20.45 -9.70
N LYS A 424 -22.06 -19.83 -9.22
CA LYS A 424 -22.95 -20.44 -8.23
C LYS A 424 -23.80 -21.54 -8.85
#